data_5d0eb85eed3e4334b6d7dea410dc7217
#
_entry.id   5d0eb85eed3e4334b6d7dea410dc7217
#
_cell.length_a   1.000
_cell.length_b   1.000
_cell.length_c   1.000
_cell.angle_alpha   90.00
_cell.angle_beta   90.00
_cell.angle_gamma   90.00
#
_symmetry.space_group_name_H-M   'P 1'
#
loop_
_entity.id
_entity.type
_entity.pdbx_description
1 polymer ?
#
loop_
_entity_poly.entity_id
_entity_poly.type
_entity_poly.pdbx_seq_one_letter_code
_entity_poly.pdbx_strand_id
1 'polypeptide(L)'
;MARTRQTAETGLPDGVENLLDQAAAVCVARAVRLTDIRRLVLGLVLASDRPLGAYDLLEQIRASRGKPVAPPTVYRALDFLMEQGLIHKIERLSAFVGCRHMLESGHDCRSHGHVHAAQFLICGKCGRVTELDDPLILQALLDVTRARGFSVRQTTIEAEGVCAACA
;
A
#
# COMPACT_ATOMS: atom_id res chain seq x y z
N MET A 1 -5.29 -32.33 24.05
CA MET A 1 -4.53 -31.17 24.57
C MET A 1 -4.23 -30.24 23.40
N ALA A 2 -5.05 -29.23 23.20
CA ALA A 2 -4.91 -28.25 22.11
C ALA A 2 -3.87 -27.19 22.54
N ARG A 3 -2.80 -27.07 21.77
CA ARG A 3 -1.81 -26.00 21.93
C ARG A 3 -2.43 -24.69 21.43
N THR A 4 -2.84 -23.85 22.35
CA THR A 4 -3.19 -22.45 22.11
C THR A 4 -1.94 -21.75 21.58
N ARG A 5 -1.95 -21.34 20.30
CA ARG A 5 -0.94 -20.43 19.75
C ARG A 5 -1.17 -19.07 20.40
N GLN A 6 -0.25 -18.67 21.27
CA GLN A 6 -0.13 -17.30 21.72
C GLN A 6 0.23 -16.43 20.50
N THR A 7 -0.73 -15.61 20.07
CA THR A 7 -0.49 -14.49 19.14
C THR A 7 0.32 -13.45 19.93
N ALA A 8 1.55 -13.20 19.51
CA ALA A 8 2.33 -12.07 19.99
C ALA A 8 1.51 -10.81 19.69
N GLU A 9 1.17 -10.05 20.72
CA GLU A 9 0.52 -8.74 20.63
C GLU A 9 1.47 -7.79 19.89
N THR A 10 1.28 -7.68 18.57
CA THR A 10 1.82 -6.56 17.81
C THR A 10 0.92 -5.38 18.15
N GLY A 11 1.41 -4.36 18.87
CA GLY A 11 0.62 -3.20 19.30
C GLY A 11 0.15 -2.31 18.13
N LEU A 12 -0.48 -2.93 17.13
CA LEU A 12 -1.08 -2.26 15.96
C LEU A 12 -2.51 -1.82 16.31
N PRO A 13 -3.01 -0.70 15.75
CA PRO A 13 -4.40 -0.26 15.92
C PRO A 13 -5.40 -1.33 15.52
N ASP A 14 -6.53 -1.44 16.23
CA ASP A 14 -7.55 -2.50 16.09
C ASP A 14 -8.05 -2.73 14.66
N GLY A 15 -8.07 -1.71 13.80
CA GLY A 15 -8.46 -1.85 12.38
C GLY A 15 -7.39 -2.48 11.48
N VAL A 16 -6.12 -2.43 11.85
CA VAL A 16 -5.00 -2.88 11.01
C VAL A 16 -4.93 -4.41 10.95
N GLU A 17 -5.22 -5.11 12.04
CA GLU A 17 -5.20 -6.58 12.07
C GLU A 17 -6.23 -7.16 11.09
N ASN A 18 -7.43 -6.58 11.01
CA ASN A 18 -8.45 -7.02 10.04
C ASN A 18 -7.96 -6.84 8.59
N LEU A 19 -7.31 -5.71 8.27
CA LEU A 19 -6.74 -5.47 6.95
C LEU A 19 -5.61 -6.46 6.63
N LEU A 20 -4.79 -6.82 7.62
CA LEU A 20 -3.73 -7.82 7.47
C LEU A 20 -4.28 -9.22 7.21
N ASP A 21 -5.42 -9.57 7.82
CA ASP A 21 -6.07 -10.86 7.59
C ASP A 21 -6.72 -10.92 6.20
N GLN A 22 -7.31 -9.83 5.74
CA GLN A 22 -7.79 -9.69 4.37
C GLN A 22 -6.63 -9.80 3.36
N ALA A 23 -5.50 -9.14 3.61
CA ALA A 23 -4.30 -9.25 2.78
C ALA A 23 -3.77 -10.69 2.73
N ALA A 24 -3.82 -11.41 3.86
CA ALA A 24 -3.43 -12.82 3.91
C ALA A 24 -4.37 -13.69 3.06
N ALA A 25 -5.69 -13.46 3.13
CA ALA A 25 -6.67 -14.18 2.31
C ALA A 25 -6.46 -13.92 0.81
N VAL A 26 -6.18 -12.69 0.41
CA VAL A 26 -5.83 -12.34 -0.97
C VAL A 26 -4.58 -13.06 -1.44
N CYS A 27 -3.52 -13.11 -0.63
CA CYS A 27 -2.29 -13.82 -0.95
C CYS A 27 -2.55 -15.33 -1.12
N VAL A 28 -3.37 -15.94 -0.26
CA VAL A 28 -3.75 -17.36 -0.38
C VAL A 28 -4.49 -17.61 -1.69
N ALA A 29 -5.48 -16.79 -2.02
CA ALA A 29 -6.25 -16.91 -3.27
C ALA A 29 -5.37 -16.82 -4.52
N ARG A 30 -4.25 -16.09 -4.44
CA ARG A 30 -3.26 -15.94 -5.53
C ARG A 30 -2.12 -16.95 -5.48
N ALA A 31 -2.19 -17.97 -4.61
CA ALA A 31 -1.16 -18.98 -4.39
C ALA A 31 0.23 -18.37 -4.05
N VAL A 32 0.25 -17.22 -3.37
CA VAL A 32 1.46 -16.57 -2.85
C VAL A 32 1.43 -16.49 -1.33
N ARG A 33 2.59 -16.28 -0.71
CA ARG A 33 2.69 -16.30 0.77
C ARG A 33 2.97 -14.92 1.32
N LEU A 34 2.10 -14.45 2.22
CA LEU A 34 2.35 -13.31 3.09
C LEU A 34 3.19 -13.79 4.30
N THR A 35 4.53 -13.71 4.17
CA THR A 35 5.45 -14.11 5.24
C THR A 35 5.42 -13.11 6.41
N ASP A 36 5.96 -13.50 7.58
CA ASP A 36 5.96 -12.66 8.78
C ASP A 36 6.58 -11.28 8.54
N ILE A 37 7.67 -11.21 7.77
CA ILE A 37 8.30 -9.92 7.45
C ILE A 37 7.43 -9.07 6.51
N ARG A 38 6.75 -9.67 5.55
CA ARG A 38 5.83 -8.97 4.64
C ARG A 38 4.60 -8.47 5.39
N ARG A 39 4.04 -9.31 6.30
CA ARG A 39 2.93 -8.91 7.18
C ARG A 39 3.34 -7.75 8.08
N LEU A 40 4.54 -7.79 8.67
CA LEU A 40 5.05 -6.73 9.51
C LEU A 40 5.22 -5.41 8.73
N VAL A 41 5.86 -5.45 7.56
CA VAL A 41 6.03 -4.26 6.71
C VAL A 41 4.67 -3.68 6.31
N LEU A 42 3.73 -4.52 5.89
CA LEU A 42 2.37 -4.10 5.55
C LEU A 42 1.67 -3.47 6.76
N GLY A 43 1.77 -4.09 7.94
CA GLY A 43 1.16 -3.57 9.17
C GLY A 43 1.69 -2.18 9.55
N LEU A 44 2.99 -1.95 9.43
CA LEU A 44 3.59 -0.63 9.68
C LEU A 44 3.09 0.43 8.67
N VAL A 45 3.00 0.07 7.39
CA VAL A 45 2.48 0.97 6.36
C VAL A 45 1.01 1.30 6.59
N LEU A 46 0.18 0.31 6.96
CA LEU A 46 -1.26 0.50 7.21
C LEU A 46 -1.55 1.26 8.50
N ALA A 47 -0.68 1.12 9.50
CA ALA A 47 -0.81 1.82 10.79
C ALA A 47 -0.39 3.30 10.72
N SER A 48 0.28 3.71 9.65
CA SER A 48 0.78 5.06 9.51
C SER A 48 -0.24 5.98 8.82
N ASP A 49 -0.45 7.16 9.40
CA ASP A 49 -1.26 8.23 8.79
C ASP A 49 -0.52 9.00 7.69
N ARG A 50 0.77 8.71 7.51
CA ARG A 50 1.63 9.34 6.51
C ARG A 50 2.38 8.29 5.70
N PRO A 51 2.75 8.60 4.45
CA PRO A 51 3.62 7.72 3.67
C PRO A 51 4.92 7.43 4.42
N LEU A 52 5.34 6.16 4.43
CA LEU A 52 6.59 5.73 5.07
C LEU A 52 7.65 5.44 4.04
N GLY A 53 8.83 6.04 4.21
CA GLY A 53 10.02 5.70 3.44
C GLY A 53 10.60 4.33 3.85
N ALA A 54 11.40 3.72 2.97
CA ALA A 54 12.04 2.43 3.28
C ALA A 54 12.97 2.52 4.51
N TYR A 55 13.60 3.66 4.74
CA TYR A 55 14.45 3.87 5.93
C TYR A 55 13.62 3.98 7.21
N ASP A 56 12.48 4.66 7.17
CA ASP A 56 11.58 4.76 8.32
C ASP A 56 11.08 3.37 8.72
N LEU A 57 10.75 2.52 7.74
CA LEU A 57 10.35 1.13 7.94
C LEU A 57 11.49 0.32 8.60
N LEU A 58 12.73 0.47 8.14
CA LEU A 58 13.89 -0.20 8.73
C LEU A 58 14.08 0.17 10.20
N GLU A 59 13.95 1.45 10.54
CA GLU A 59 14.06 1.95 11.93
C GLU A 59 12.92 1.41 12.80
N GLN A 60 11.67 1.45 12.32
CA GLN A 60 10.52 0.93 13.07
C GLN A 60 10.59 -0.59 13.28
N ILE A 61 11.04 -1.36 12.27
CA ILE A 61 11.25 -2.80 12.40
C ILE A 61 12.34 -3.10 13.42
N ARG A 62 13.44 -2.33 13.40
CA ARG A 62 14.53 -2.46 14.40
C ARG A 62 14.01 -2.20 15.81
N ALA A 63 13.23 -1.15 15.99
CA ALA A 63 12.65 -0.80 17.28
C ALA A 63 11.70 -1.87 17.81
N SER A 64 10.84 -2.44 16.95
CA SER A 64 9.82 -3.42 17.34
C SER A 64 10.41 -4.83 17.60
N ARG A 65 11.43 -5.24 16.86
CA ARG A 65 12.00 -6.60 16.98
C ARG A 65 13.26 -6.69 17.86
N GLY A 66 13.83 -5.57 18.25
CA GLY A 66 15.10 -5.54 18.99
C GLY A 66 16.30 -6.08 18.19
N LYS A 67 16.10 -6.45 16.91
CA LYS A 67 17.15 -6.96 16.01
C LYS A 67 17.04 -6.26 14.65
N PRO A 68 18.19 -5.83 14.09
CA PRO A 68 18.20 -5.24 12.76
C PRO A 68 17.78 -6.26 11.69
N VAL A 69 17.01 -5.80 10.72
CA VAL A 69 16.69 -6.55 9.50
C VAL A 69 17.54 -5.98 8.38
N ALA A 70 18.11 -6.84 7.54
CA ALA A 70 18.92 -6.40 6.42
C ALA A 70 18.07 -5.58 5.42
N PRO A 71 18.55 -4.41 4.96
CA PRO A 71 17.81 -3.56 4.02
C PRO A 71 17.23 -4.31 2.81
N PRO A 72 17.96 -5.22 2.13
CA PRO A 72 17.40 -5.99 1.01
C PRO A 72 16.14 -6.81 1.37
N THR A 73 16.00 -7.22 2.62
CA THR A 73 14.82 -7.97 3.08
C THR A 73 13.59 -7.09 3.09
N VAL A 74 13.72 -5.83 3.53
CA VAL A 74 12.61 -4.86 3.53
C VAL A 74 12.25 -4.47 2.11
N TYR A 75 13.23 -4.19 1.25
CA TYR A 75 12.97 -3.88 -0.16
C TYR A 75 12.24 -5.02 -0.89
N ARG A 76 12.66 -6.28 -0.70
CA ARG A 76 11.94 -7.44 -1.27
C ARG A 76 10.52 -7.61 -0.71
N ALA A 77 10.29 -7.20 0.53
CA ALA A 77 8.95 -7.19 1.09
C ALA A 77 8.08 -6.10 0.44
N LEU A 78 8.63 -4.89 0.26
CA LEU A 78 7.96 -3.78 -0.42
C LEU A 78 7.64 -4.12 -1.89
N ASP A 79 8.60 -4.67 -2.63
CA ASP A 79 8.40 -5.11 -4.02
C ASP A 79 7.24 -6.12 -4.11
N PHE A 80 7.27 -7.14 -3.26
CA PHE A 80 6.19 -8.13 -3.19
C PHE A 80 4.83 -7.49 -2.88
N LEU A 81 4.76 -6.58 -1.90
CA LEU A 81 3.52 -5.94 -1.52
C LEU A 81 2.97 -5.03 -2.62
N MET A 82 3.84 -4.34 -3.36
CA MET A 82 3.46 -3.58 -4.56
C MET A 82 2.99 -4.51 -5.69
N GLU A 83 3.71 -5.60 -5.95
CA GLU A 83 3.29 -6.60 -6.94
C GLU A 83 1.92 -7.21 -6.61
N GLN A 84 1.61 -7.36 -5.33
CA GLN A 84 0.28 -7.82 -4.91
C GLN A 84 -0.76 -6.70 -4.86
N GLY A 85 -0.40 -5.45 -5.09
CA GLY A 85 -1.31 -4.30 -5.01
C GLY A 85 -1.79 -4.01 -3.59
N LEU A 86 -1.05 -4.45 -2.57
CA LEU A 86 -1.37 -4.23 -1.16
C LEU A 86 -0.88 -2.86 -0.67
N ILE A 87 0.11 -2.31 -1.35
CA ILE A 87 0.64 -0.97 -1.11
C ILE A 87 0.89 -0.26 -2.45
N HIS A 88 0.95 1.07 -2.40
CA HIS A 88 1.37 1.93 -3.49
C HIS A 88 2.63 2.70 -3.10
N LYS A 89 3.50 2.92 -4.08
CA LYS A 89 4.62 3.84 -3.94
C LYS A 89 4.20 5.22 -4.42
N ILE A 90 4.41 6.22 -3.60
CA ILE A 90 4.31 7.64 -3.98
C ILE A 90 5.70 8.04 -4.48
N GLU A 91 5.85 8.13 -5.79
CA GLU A 91 7.16 8.34 -6.42
C GLU A 91 7.79 9.66 -5.96
N ARG A 92 6.99 10.71 -5.90
CA ARG A 92 7.40 12.05 -5.49
C ARG A 92 7.97 12.11 -4.07
N LEU A 93 7.51 11.26 -3.17
CA LEU A 93 7.95 11.18 -1.78
C LEU A 93 8.95 10.04 -1.54
N SER A 94 9.16 9.15 -2.52
CA SER A 94 9.90 7.89 -2.37
C SER A 94 9.43 7.09 -1.16
N ALA A 95 8.12 7.08 -0.91
CA ALA A 95 7.48 6.52 0.26
C ALA A 95 6.29 5.64 -0.13
N PHE A 96 5.77 4.86 0.81
CA PHE A 96 4.75 3.85 0.58
C PHE A 96 3.50 4.15 1.41
N VAL A 97 2.34 3.85 0.83
CA VAL A 97 1.02 3.91 1.47
C VAL A 97 0.27 2.60 1.25
N GLY A 98 -0.60 2.23 2.18
CA GLY A 98 -1.47 1.05 2.02
C GLY A 98 -2.53 1.28 0.95
N CYS A 99 -2.85 0.27 0.16
CA CYS A 99 -4.01 0.29 -0.75
C CYS A 99 -5.28 -0.04 0.05
N ARG A 100 -5.97 0.99 0.53
CA ARG A 100 -7.22 0.80 1.29
C ARG A 100 -8.35 0.27 0.42
N HIS A 101 -8.44 0.72 -0.81
CA HIS A 101 -9.48 0.29 -1.73
C HIS A 101 -9.51 -1.24 -1.92
N MET A 102 -8.36 -1.88 -2.11
CA MET A 102 -8.30 -3.33 -2.25
C MET A 102 -8.62 -4.05 -0.94
N LEU A 103 -8.18 -3.52 0.19
CA LEU A 103 -8.34 -4.16 1.49
C LEU A 103 -9.75 -3.96 2.08
N GLU A 104 -10.41 -2.83 1.84
CA GLU A 104 -11.73 -2.52 2.39
C GLU A 104 -12.88 -3.02 1.49
N SER A 105 -12.73 -2.96 0.17
CA SER A 105 -13.79 -3.31 -0.78
C SER A 105 -13.69 -4.74 -1.32
N GLY A 106 -12.58 -5.45 -1.06
CA GLY A 106 -12.35 -6.81 -1.58
C GLY A 106 -12.22 -6.87 -3.11
N HIS A 107 -12.21 -5.73 -3.78
CA HIS A 107 -12.04 -5.68 -5.23
C HIS A 107 -10.59 -5.98 -5.59
N ASP A 108 -10.38 -7.11 -6.28
CA ASP A 108 -9.08 -7.40 -6.88
C ASP A 108 -8.84 -6.44 -8.04
N CYS A 109 -8.11 -5.38 -7.76
CA CYS A 109 -7.73 -4.37 -8.75
C CYS A 109 -6.99 -4.95 -9.98
N ARG A 110 -6.60 -6.23 -9.93
CA ARG A 110 -5.87 -6.92 -11.01
C ARG A 110 -6.73 -7.92 -11.80
N SER A 111 -7.91 -8.35 -11.28
CA SER A 111 -8.66 -9.48 -11.83
C SER A 111 -9.57 -9.17 -13.00
N HIS A 112 -9.84 -7.90 -13.31
CA HIS A 112 -10.82 -7.51 -14.33
C HIS A 112 -10.26 -6.89 -15.60
N GLY A 113 -8.96 -7.00 -15.88
CA GLY A 113 -8.37 -6.40 -17.08
C GLY A 113 -8.47 -4.86 -17.13
N HIS A 114 -8.94 -4.24 -16.06
CA HIS A 114 -8.98 -2.79 -15.93
C HIS A 114 -7.61 -2.27 -15.55
N VAL A 115 -7.17 -1.21 -16.21
CA VAL A 115 -5.98 -0.45 -15.81
C VAL A 115 -6.26 0.11 -14.42
N HIS A 116 -5.58 -0.40 -13.39
CA HIS A 116 -5.68 0.20 -12.07
C HIS A 116 -4.92 1.52 -12.08
N ALA A 117 -5.63 2.61 -11.89
CA ALA A 117 -5.06 3.94 -11.75
C ALA A 117 -5.04 4.30 -10.27
N ALA A 118 -3.92 4.10 -9.62
CA ALA A 118 -3.73 4.68 -8.30
C ALA A 118 -3.69 6.21 -8.44
N GLN A 119 -4.56 6.91 -7.71
CA GLN A 119 -4.71 8.36 -7.78
C GLN A 119 -4.50 8.94 -6.39
N PHE A 120 -3.63 9.94 -6.25
CA PHE A 120 -3.25 10.49 -4.96
C PHE A 120 -3.29 12.01 -4.96
N LEU A 121 -3.90 12.58 -3.90
CA LEU A 121 -3.75 13.99 -3.54
C LEU A 121 -2.69 14.10 -2.44
N ILE A 122 -1.66 14.90 -2.67
CA ILE A 122 -0.54 15.07 -1.75
C ILE A 122 -0.54 16.50 -1.23
N CYS A 123 -0.65 16.67 0.09
CA CYS A 123 -0.54 17.98 0.69
C CYS A 123 0.93 18.36 0.89
N GLY A 124 1.42 19.36 0.18
CA GLY A 124 2.80 19.86 0.30
C GLY A 124 3.11 20.53 1.66
N LYS A 125 2.08 20.90 2.45
CA LYS A 125 2.29 21.51 3.79
C LYS A 125 2.41 20.48 4.90
N CYS A 126 1.52 19.46 4.96
CA CYS A 126 1.47 18.51 6.07
C CYS A 126 1.89 17.09 5.67
N GLY A 127 2.17 16.82 4.39
CA GLY A 127 2.58 15.51 3.89
C GLY A 127 1.46 14.47 3.87
N ARG A 128 0.20 14.85 4.16
CA ARG A 128 -0.94 13.93 4.07
C ARG A 128 -1.15 13.50 2.64
N VAL A 129 -1.35 12.20 2.44
CA VAL A 129 -1.74 11.62 1.16
C VAL A 129 -3.17 11.09 1.28
N THR A 130 -3.99 11.39 0.29
CA THR A 130 -5.36 10.88 0.16
C THR A 130 -5.47 10.11 -1.14
N GLU A 131 -5.82 8.83 -1.06
CA GLU A 131 -6.11 8.01 -2.22
C GLU A 131 -7.49 8.40 -2.77
N LEU A 132 -7.57 8.53 -4.09
CA LEU A 132 -8.82 8.74 -4.84
C LEU A 132 -9.11 7.51 -5.69
N ASP A 133 -10.38 7.25 -5.88
CA ASP A 133 -10.89 6.27 -6.85
C ASP A 133 -11.96 6.95 -7.72
N ASP A 134 -11.50 7.83 -8.62
CA ASP A 134 -12.41 8.53 -9.54
C ASP A 134 -12.24 7.97 -10.96
N PRO A 135 -13.28 7.26 -11.48
CA PRO A 135 -13.23 6.68 -12.80
C PRO A 135 -13.14 7.72 -13.94
N LEU A 136 -13.61 8.96 -13.72
CA LEU A 136 -13.56 10.01 -14.74
C LEU A 136 -12.13 10.44 -15.04
N ILE A 137 -11.27 10.49 -14.04
CA ILE A 137 -9.85 10.84 -14.21
C ILE A 137 -9.15 9.79 -15.08
N LEU A 138 -9.37 8.50 -14.75
CA LEU A 138 -8.82 7.41 -15.55
C LEU A 138 -9.36 7.41 -16.97
N GLN A 139 -10.68 7.56 -17.12
CA GLN A 139 -11.31 7.58 -18.43
C GLN A 139 -10.76 8.70 -19.32
N ALA A 140 -10.63 9.91 -18.78
CA ALA A 140 -10.06 11.04 -19.50
C ALA A 140 -8.60 10.75 -19.97
N LEU A 141 -7.79 10.16 -19.10
CA LEU A 141 -6.43 9.74 -19.46
C LEU A 141 -6.42 8.71 -20.59
N LEU A 142 -7.26 7.68 -20.49
CA LEU A 142 -7.36 6.61 -21.48
C LEU A 142 -7.83 7.14 -22.84
N ASP A 143 -8.77 8.07 -22.87
CA ASP A 143 -9.28 8.66 -24.13
C ASP A 143 -8.19 9.50 -24.81
N VAL A 144 -7.48 10.33 -24.04
CA VAL A 144 -6.39 11.15 -24.56
C VAL A 144 -5.22 10.30 -25.08
N THR A 145 -4.86 9.22 -24.40
CA THR A 145 -3.77 8.34 -24.81
C THR A 145 -4.15 7.49 -26.00
N ARG A 146 -5.39 6.98 -26.07
CA ARG A 146 -5.92 6.23 -27.20
C ARG A 146 -5.94 7.07 -28.48
N ALA A 147 -6.34 8.33 -28.39
CA ALA A 147 -6.31 9.26 -29.53
C ALA A 147 -4.89 9.50 -30.07
N ARG A 148 -3.86 9.17 -29.30
CA ARG A 148 -2.44 9.24 -29.70
C ARG A 148 -1.83 7.88 -30.06
N GLY A 149 -2.64 6.83 -30.18
CA GLY A 149 -2.17 5.46 -30.46
C GLY A 149 -1.37 4.84 -29.31
N PHE A 150 -1.53 5.34 -28.09
CA PHE A 150 -0.81 4.86 -26.91
C PHE A 150 -1.70 3.96 -26.04
N SER A 151 -1.23 2.76 -25.71
CA SER A 151 -1.91 1.81 -24.84
C SER A 151 -1.34 1.89 -23.43
N VAL A 152 -2.15 2.35 -22.47
CA VAL A 152 -1.78 2.40 -21.05
C VAL A 152 -1.88 1.01 -20.45
N ARG A 153 -0.81 0.55 -19.78
CA ARG A 153 -0.79 -0.72 -19.03
C ARG A 153 -0.92 -0.52 -17.52
N GLN A 154 -0.30 0.54 -17.03
CA GLN A 154 -0.31 0.91 -15.62
C GLN A 154 -0.20 2.44 -15.55
N THR A 155 -0.89 3.05 -14.60
CA THR A 155 -0.78 4.48 -14.35
C THR A 155 -0.85 4.79 -12.86
N THR A 156 -0.13 5.82 -12.45
CA THR A 156 -0.23 6.45 -11.14
C THR A 156 -0.39 7.95 -11.38
N ILE A 157 -1.35 8.55 -10.73
CA ILE A 157 -1.63 9.99 -10.84
C ILE A 157 -1.37 10.62 -9.47
N GLU A 158 -0.43 11.54 -9.41
CA GLU A 158 -0.07 12.26 -8.20
C GLU A 158 -0.32 13.76 -8.41
N ALA A 159 -1.22 14.32 -7.61
CA ALA A 159 -1.51 15.76 -7.61
C ALA A 159 -1.07 16.38 -6.28
N GLU A 160 -0.14 17.34 -6.34
CA GLU A 160 0.28 18.10 -5.16
C GLU A 160 -0.53 19.38 -5.03
N GLY A 161 -0.91 19.67 -3.79
CA GLY A 161 -1.67 20.87 -3.46
C GLY A 161 -1.64 21.18 -1.97
N VAL A 162 -2.66 21.83 -1.47
CA VAL A 162 -2.85 22.13 -0.04
C VAL A 162 -4.20 21.56 0.39
N CYS A 163 -4.22 20.74 1.44
CA CYS A 163 -5.47 20.20 1.97
C CYS A 163 -6.27 21.26 2.72
N ALA A 164 -7.58 21.04 2.89
CA ALA A 164 -8.47 21.97 3.56
C ALA A 164 -8.03 22.34 4.99
N ALA A 165 -7.36 21.43 5.70
CA ALA A 165 -6.84 21.70 7.05
C ALA A 165 -5.58 22.60 7.06
N CYS A 166 -4.95 22.82 5.90
CA CYS A 166 -3.72 23.58 5.73
C CYS A 166 -3.92 24.83 4.85
N ALA A 167 -5.12 24.99 4.27
CA ALA A 167 -5.45 26.13 3.42
C ALA A 167 -5.50 27.44 4.19
#